data_79e5bafa72847189db8caf3c789210d8
#
_entry.id   79e5bafa72847189db8caf3c789210d8
#
_cell.length_a   1.000
_cell.length_b   1.000
_cell.length_c   1.000
_cell.angle_alpha   90.00
_cell.angle_beta   90.00
_cell.angle_gamma   90.00
#
_symmetry.space_group_name_H-M   'P 1'
#
loop_
_entity.id
_entity.type
_entity.pdbx_description
1 polymer ?
#
loop_
_entity_poly.entity_id
_entity_poly.type
_entity_poly.pdbx_seq_one_letter_code
_entity_poly.pdbx_strand_id
1 'polypeptide(L)'
;MRTYYLAGNWKMNTTPAEGVELAGGIADQVKGSEHRVMVAPPFTSLSAVGEALRSKGSNIRLGAQNMSSEETGAHTGEVSVRMLESLGVGTVILGHSERRLIYGETNEFINKKVQLALTKGLEVILCVGETLEERDAGNVEKGVADQLEGCLSGVGKDTIGSVVIAYEPVWAIGTGKTATPEDAEAVHKFIREKVETLYG
;
A
#
# COMPACT_ATOMS: atom_id res chain seq x y z
N MET A 1 19.73 12.43 -4.53
CA MET A 1 18.80 12.63 -3.39
C MET A 1 17.63 11.67 -3.59
N ARG A 2 17.09 11.05 -2.53
CA ARG A 2 15.95 10.15 -2.69
C ARG A 2 14.69 10.95 -3.00
N THR A 3 13.92 10.52 -4.00
CA THR A 3 12.61 11.10 -4.30
C THR A 3 11.60 10.66 -3.23
N TYR A 4 10.88 11.59 -2.62
CA TYR A 4 9.81 11.25 -1.69
C TYR A 4 8.63 10.62 -2.43
N TYR A 5 7.96 9.67 -1.74
CA TYR A 5 6.71 9.09 -2.21
C TYR A 5 5.61 9.39 -1.18
N LEU A 6 4.72 10.29 -1.53
CA LEU A 6 3.60 10.71 -0.71
C LEU A 6 2.36 9.89 -1.12
N ALA A 7 2.06 8.85 -0.36
CA ALA A 7 0.96 7.93 -0.65
C ALA A 7 -0.19 8.16 0.35
N GLY A 8 -1.32 8.64 -0.13
CA GLY A 8 -2.51 8.92 0.66
C GLY A 8 -3.50 7.75 0.65
N ASN A 9 -3.51 6.93 1.70
CA ASN A 9 -4.58 5.96 1.93
C ASN A 9 -5.77 6.66 2.61
N TRP A 10 -6.87 6.86 1.87
CA TRP A 10 -8.04 7.55 2.39
C TRP A 10 -8.92 6.68 3.28
N LYS A 11 -8.59 5.38 3.34
CA LYS A 11 -9.36 4.39 4.10
C LYS A 11 -10.84 4.44 3.71
N MET A 12 -11.76 4.20 4.65
CA MET A 12 -13.20 4.19 4.42
C MET A 12 -13.79 5.60 4.63
N ASN A 13 -13.25 6.59 3.89
CA ASN A 13 -13.72 7.97 3.94
C ASN A 13 -13.98 8.50 2.54
N THR A 14 -14.80 9.53 2.44
CA THR A 14 -15.22 10.24 1.23
C THR A 14 -16.25 9.50 0.36
N THR A 15 -17.29 10.24 0.02
CA THR A 15 -18.17 9.94 -1.10
C THR A 15 -17.46 10.26 -2.42
N PRO A 16 -17.97 9.83 -3.59
CA PRO A 16 -17.37 10.20 -4.88
C PRO A 16 -17.21 11.71 -5.09
N ALA A 17 -18.19 12.52 -4.69
CA ALA A 17 -18.13 13.97 -4.84
C ALA A 17 -17.05 14.61 -3.97
N GLU A 18 -17.00 14.24 -2.69
CA GLU A 18 -15.94 14.68 -1.76
C GLU A 18 -14.55 14.21 -2.21
N GLY A 19 -14.47 13.00 -2.77
CA GLY A 19 -13.23 12.45 -3.30
C GLY A 19 -12.71 13.24 -4.49
N VAL A 20 -13.57 13.66 -5.39
CA VAL A 20 -13.23 14.53 -6.55
C VAL A 20 -12.72 15.89 -6.07
N GLU A 21 -13.40 16.51 -5.13
CA GLU A 21 -13.00 17.80 -4.56
C GLU A 21 -11.62 17.70 -3.89
N LEU A 22 -11.43 16.69 -3.03
CA LEU A 22 -10.17 16.46 -2.32
C LEU A 22 -9.01 16.19 -3.29
N ALA A 23 -9.22 15.30 -4.27
CA ALA A 23 -8.21 14.98 -5.28
C ALA A 23 -7.84 16.22 -6.12
N GLY A 24 -8.83 17.02 -6.47
CA GLY A 24 -8.63 18.28 -7.19
C GLY A 24 -7.78 19.28 -6.40
N GLY A 25 -8.06 19.46 -5.12
CA GLY A 25 -7.27 20.31 -4.23
C GLY A 25 -5.83 19.84 -4.05
N ILE A 26 -5.62 18.51 -3.89
CA ILE A 26 -4.27 17.94 -3.82
C ILE A 26 -3.52 18.18 -5.14
N ALA A 27 -4.17 17.95 -6.29
CA ALA A 27 -3.56 18.14 -7.61
C ALA A 27 -3.07 19.56 -7.82
N ASP A 28 -3.83 20.54 -7.37
CA ASP A 28 -3.44 21.95 -7.46
C ASP A 28 -2.23 22.27 -6.57
N GLN A 29 -2.16 21.69 -5.37
CA GLN A 29 -1.05 21.92 -4.43
C GLN A 29 0.27 21.27 -4.85
N VAL A 30 0.21 20.08 -5.47
CA VAL A 30 1.43 19.33 -5.86
C VAL A 30 1.84 19.57 -7.31
N LYS A 31 1.20 20.51 -8.00
CA LYS A 31 1.51 20.85 -9.40
C LYS A 31 2.97 21.28 -9.53
N GLY A 32 3.70 20.60 -10.42
CA GLY A 32 5.13 20.87 -10.63
C GLY A 32 6.06 20.24 -9.58
N SER A 33 5.55 19.48 -8.62
CA SER A 33 6.38 18.75 -7.67
C SER A 33 7.15 17.63 -8.37
N GLU A 34 8.43 17.46 -8.01
CA GLU A 34 9.28 16.35 -8.44
C GLU A 34 9.01 15.06 -7.63
N HIS A 35 8.19 15.16 -6.58
CA HIS A 35 7.87 14.03 -5.72
C HIS A 35 6.81 13.13 -6.35
N ARG A 36 6.89 11.86 -6.03
CA ARG A 36 5.84 10.91 -6.40
C ARG A 36 4.65 11.11 -5.46
N VAL A 37 3.47 11.28 -6.02
CA VAL A 37 2.22 11.42 -5.25
C VAL A 37 1.22 10.38 -5.72
N MET A 38 0.55 9.72 -4.78
CA MET A 38 -0.51 8.75 -5.04
C MET A 38 -1.66 8.97 -4.06
N VAL A 39 -2.89 8.82 -4.54
CA VAL A 39 -4.09 8.78 -3.71
C VAL A 39 -4.82 7.47 -3.91
N ALA A 40 -5.24 6.84 -2.82
CA ALA A 40 -6.01 5.61 -2.81
C ALA A 40 -7.38 5.87 -2.14
N PRO A 41 -8.38 6.31 -2.92
CA PRO A 41 -9.74 6.52 -2.45
C PRO A 41 -10.45 5.17 -2.26
N PRO A 42 -11.63 5.14 -1.60
CA PRO A 42 -12.51 3.97 -1.59
C PRO A 42 -12.84 3.50 -3.02
N PHE A 43 -13.10 2.21 -3.20
CA PHE A 43 -13.46 1.64 -4.52
C PHE A 43 -14.61 2.37 -5.21
N THR A 44 -15.61 2.82 -4.43
CA THR A 44 -16.76 3.58 -4.92
C THR A 44 -16.41 4.92 -5.54
N SER A 45 -15.24 5.48 -5.21
CA SER A 45 -14.77 6.79 -5.67
C SER A 45 -13.68 6.70 -6.74
N LEU A 46 -13.12 5.50 -7.01
CA LEU A 46 -11.97 5.33 -7.91
C LEU A 46 -12.20 5.90 -9.31
N SER A 47 -13.35 5.59 -9.93
CA SER A 47 -13.67 6.08 -11.28
C SER A 47 -13.74 7.61 -11.32
N ALA A 48 -14.50 8.20 -10.42
CA ALA A 48 -14.70 9.65 -10.39
C ALA A 48 -13.39 10.42 -10.08
N VAL A 49 -12.63 9.94 -9.09
CA VAL A 49 -11.33 10.53 -8.74
C VAL A 49 -10.33 10.39 -9.88
N GLY A 50 -10.24 9.21 -10.50
CA GLY A 50 -9.35 8.97 -11.63
C GLY A 50 -9.67 9.88 -12.82
N GLU A 51 -10.94 10.09 -13.13
CA GLU A 51 -11.37 11.00 -14.19
C GLU A 51 -11.03 12.46 -13.87
N ALA A 52 -11.26 12.90 -12.64
CA ALA A 52 -10.92 14.25 -12.19
C ALA A 52 -9.42 14.53 -12.30
N LEU A 53 -8.56 13.60 -11.87
CA LEU A 53 -7.10 13.72 -11.98
C LEU A 53 -6.65 13.79 -13.44
N ARG A 54 -7.19 12.92 -14.32
CA ARG A 54 -6.88 12.95 -15.76
C ARG A 54 -7.32 14.26 -16.41
N SER A 55 -8.51 14.74 -16.10
CA SER A 55 -9.05 15.99 -16.65
C SER A 55 -8.22 17.22 -16.27
N LYS A 56 -7.57 17.20 -15.10
CA LYS A 56 -6.62 18.21 -14.65
C LYS A 56 -5.21 18.05 -15.24
N GLY A 57 -4.93 16.99 -15.99
CA GLY A 57 -3.57 16.65 -16.44
C GLY A 57 -2.62 16.43 -15.26
N SER A 58 -3.12 15.91 -14.15
CA SER A 58 -2.34 15.67 -12.95
C SER A 58 -1.44 14.45 -13.09
N ASN A 59 -0.23 14.52 -12.53
CA ASN A 59 0.72 13.41 -12.43
C ASN A 59 0.51 12.56 -11.16
N ILE A 60 -0.50 12.84 -10.35
CA ILE A 60 -0.89 12.03 -9.20
C ILE A 60 -1.32 10.64 -9.69
N ARG A 61 -0.73 9.61 -9.10
CA ARG A 61 -1.11 8.22 -9.38
C ARG A 61 -2.41 7.87 -8.66
N LEU A 62 -3.28 7.16 -9.37
CA LEU A 62 -4.46 6.54 -8.77
C LEU A 62 -4.05 5.18 -8.21
N GLY A 63 -4.30 4.98 -6.91
CA GLY A 63 -4.06 3.73 -6.20
C GLY A 63 -5.35 3.10 -5.71
N ALA A 64 -5.32 1.78 -5.49
CA ALA A 64 -6.39 1.03 -4.84
C ALA A 64 -5.99 0.61 -3.44
N GLN A 65 -6.94 0.55 -2.51
CA GLN A 65 -6.70 0.18 -1.11
C GLN A 65 -6.58 -1.33 -0.88
N ASN A 66 -6.93 -2.14 -1.86
CA ASN A 66 -6.89 -3.59 -1.87
C ASN A 66 -7.20 -4.12 -3.27
N MET A 67 -7.07 -5.43 -3.48
CA MET A 67 -7.58 -6.15 -4.65
C MET A 67 -7.87 -7.61 -4.28
N SER A 68 -8.63 -8.30 -5.12
CA SER A 68 -8.81 -9.75 -5.04
C SER A 68 -7.52 -10.49 -5.38
N SER A 69 -7.35 -11.69 -4.82
CA SER A 69 -6.31 -12.64 -5.24
C SER A 69 -6.65 -13.35 -6.55
N GLU A 70 -7.87 -13.16 -7.05
CA GLU A 70 -8.40 -13.82 -8.25
C GLU A 70 -8.63 -12.82 -9.38
N GLU A 71 -8.36 -13.23 -10.61
CA GLU A 71 -8.54 -12.37 -11.78
C GLU A 71 -10.03 -12.20 -12.15
N THR A 72 -10.79 -13.25 -11.98
CA THR A 72 -12.23 -13.30 -12.31
C THR A 72 -12.90 -14.41 -11.52
N GLY A 73 -14.23 -14.45 -11.50
CA GLY A 73 -14.95 -15.62 -10.99
C GLY A 73 -16.04 -15.30 -9.99
N ALA A 74 -16.45 -16.32 -9.24
CA ALA A 74 -17.53 -16.26 -8.26
C ALA A 74 -17.03 -15.74 -6.91
N HIS A 75 -16.66 -14.47 -6.89
CA HIS A 75 -16.10 -13.76 -5.72
C HIS A 75 -16.94 -12.51 -5.44
N THR A 76 -18.19 -12.71 -5.01
CA THR A 76 -19.16 -11.63 -4.78
C THR A 76 -18.60 -10.57 -3.84
N GLY A 77 -18.57 -9.31 -4.32
CA GLY A 77 -18.07 -8.17 -3.55
C GLY A 77 -16.58 -7.85 -3.74
N GLU A 78 -15.80 -8.75 -4.35
CA GLU A 78 -14.39 -8.51 -4.63
C GLU A 78 -14.17 -7.63 -5.87
N VAL A 79 -13.02 -6.94 -5.86
CA VAL A 79 -12.56 -6.11 -6.98
C VAL A 79 -11.29 -6.71 -7.56
N SER A 80 -11.36 -7.18 -8.80
CA SER A 80 -10.23 -7.82 -9.47
C SER A 80 -9.22 -6.80 -10.00
N VAL A 81 -7.99 -7.27 -10.23
CA VAL A 81 -6.92 -6.47 -10.84
C VAL A 81 -7.37 -5.88 -12.18
N ARG A 82 -8.06 -6.66 -13.01
CA ARG A 82 -8.59 -6.22 -14.30
C ARG A 82 -9.58 -5.07 -14.20
N MET A 83 -10.45 -5.06 -13.16
CA MET A 83 -11.35 -3.94 -12.88
C MET A 83 -10.54 -2.68 -12.51
N LEU A 84 -9.47 -2.82 -11.72
CA LEU A 84 -8.61 -1.73 -11.34
C LEU A 84 -7.85 -1.14 -12.54
N GLU A 85 -7.27 -2.00 -13.37
CA GLU A 85 -6.59 -1.60 -14.62
C GLU A 85 -7.51 -0.78 -15.54
N SER A 86 -8.77 -1.18 -15.66
CA SER A 86 -9.76 -0.47 -16.51
C SER A 86 -10.05 0.96 -16.04
N LEU A 87 -9.75 1.28 -14.79
CA LEU A 87 -9.88 2.61 -14.19
C LEU A 87 -8.56 3.42 -14.23
N GLY A 88 -7.48 2.81 -14.71
CA GLY A 88 -6.15 3.43 -14.73
C GLY A 88 -5.45 3.39 -13.37
N VAL A 89 -5.81 2.46 -12.50
CA VAL A 89 -5.10 2.22 -11.25
C VAL A 89 -3.73 1.61 -11.57
N GLY A 90 -2.68 2.24 -11.10
CA GLY A 90 -1.29 1.80 -11.33
C GLY A 90 -0.59 1.29 -10.07
N THR A 91 -1.21 1.43 -8.89
CA THR A 91 -0.63 1.05 -7.61
C THR A 91 -1.70 0.43 -6.72
N VAL A 92 -1.34 -0.60 -5.94
CA VAL A 92 -2.24 -1.20 -4.96
C VAL A 92 -1.59 -1.28 -3.58
N ILE A 93 -2.34 -0.95 -2.53
CA ILE A 93 -1.95 -1.13 -1.13
C ILE A 93 -2.36 -2.54 -0.71
N LEU A 94 -1.40 -3.33 -0.22
CA LEU A 94 -1.62 -4.70 0.23
C LEU A 94 -1.04 -4.92 1.63
N GLY A 95 -1.65 -5.79 2.41
CA GLY A 95 -1.18 -6.16 3.73
C GLY A 95 -1.32 -5.08 4.80
N HIS A 96 -2.16 -4.05 4.57
CA HIS A 96 -2.43 -3.01 5.58
C HIS A 96 -2.88 -3.65 6.90
N SER A 97 -2.44 -3.08 8.03
CA SER A 97 -2.72 -3.61 9.37
C SER A 97 -4.20 -3.88 9.63
N GLU A 98 -5.09 -3.01 9.19
CA GLU A 98 -6.54 -3.20 9.32
C GLU A 98 -7.01 -4.49 8.61
N ARG A 99 -6.44 -4.82 7.45
CA ARG A 99 -6.81 -6.03 6.72
C ARG A 99 -6.27 -7.29 7.37
N ARG A 100 -5.11 -7.22 7.99
CA ARG A 100 -4.53 -8.31 8.77
C ARG A 100 -5.33 -8.57 10.05
N LEU A 101 -5.57 -7.53 10.84
CA LEU A 101 -6.13 -7.65 12.19
C LEU A 101 -7.65 -7.76 12.20
N ILE A 102 -8.35 -7.05 11.33
CA ILE A 102 -9.83 -7.00 11.33
C ILE A 102 -10.40 -8.05 10.37
N TYR A 103 -9.78 -8.23 9.20
CA TYR A 103 -10.28 -9.11 8.14
C TYR A 103 -9.51 -10.42 8.01
N GLY A 104 -8.49 -10.65 8.85
CA GLY A 104 -7.78 -11.92 8.93
C GLY A 104 -6.91 -12.26 7.72
N GLU A 105 -6.45 -11.27 6.96
CA GLU A 105 -5.54 -11.54 5.84
C GLU A 105 -4.18 -12.04 6.32
N THR A 106 -3.83 -13.28 5.95
CA THR A 106 -2.54 -13.90 6.28
C THR A 106 -1.44 -13.47 5.29
N ASN A 107 -0.18 -13.70 5.65
CA ASN A 107 0.95 -13.42 4.76
C ASN A 107 0.84 -14.18 3.43
N GLU A 108 0.39 -15.44 3.45
CA GLU A 108 0.20 -16.28 2.27
C GLU A 108 -0.92 -15.73 1.37
N PHE A 109 -2.00 -15.22 1.96
CA PHE A 109 -3.09 -14.63 1.20
C PHE A 109 -2.67 -13.29 0.59
N ILE A 110 -1.93 -12.48 1.33
CA ILE A 110 -1.35 -11.22 0.83
C ILE A 110 -0.34 -11.51 -0.29
N ASN A 111 0.50 -12.54 -0.13
CA ASN A 111 1.46 -12.96 -1.14
C ASN A 111 0.80 -13.27 -2.50
N LYS A 112 -0.32 -14.00 -2.51
CA LYS A 112 -1.08 -14.28 -3.74
C LYS A 112 -1.46 -12.97 -4.45
N LYS A 113 -1.93 -11.97 -3.70
CA LYS A 113 -2.28 -10.65 -4.26
C LYS A 113 -1.04 -9.91 -4.76
N VAL A 114 0.08 -9.96 -4.03
CA VAL A 114 1.35 -9.35 -4.44
C VAL A 114 1.82 -9.93 -5.76
N GLN A 115 1.87 -11.25 -5.88
CA GLN A 115 2.30 -11.92 -7.11
C GLN A 115 1.39 -11.57 -8.29
N LEU A 116 0.06 -11.60 -8.09
CA LEU A 116 -0.89 -11.24 -9.12
C LEU A 116 -0.74 -9.78 -9.56
N ALA A 117 -0.63 -8.85 -8.62
CA ALA A 117 -0.43 -7.43 -8.92
C ALA A 117 0.84 -7.20 -9.75
N LEU A 118 1.96 -7.79 -9.33
CA LEU A 118 3.24 -7.67 -10.04
C LEU A 118 3.20 -8.30 -11.43
N THR A 119 2.55 -9.47 -11.58
CA THR A 119 2.37 -10.13 -12.90
C THR A 119 1.57 -9.24 -13.87
N LYS A 120 0.67 -8.40 -13.37
CA LYS A 120 -0.11 -7.44 -14.16
C LYS A 120 0.56 -6.06 -14.27
N GLY A 121 1.78 -5.91 -13.77
CA GLY A 121 2.55 -4.68 -13.89
C GLY A 121 2.11 -3.55 -12.95
N LEU A 122 1.30 -3.84 -11.91
CA LEU A 122 0.99 -2.86 -10.89
C LEU A 122 2.17 -2.70 -9.92
N GLU A 123 2.36 -1.48 -9.45
CA GLU A 123 3.19 -1.22 -8.28
C GLU A 123 2.44 -1.67 -7.02
N VAL A 124 3.16 -2.28 -6.09
CA VAL A 124 2.60 -2.70 -4.80
C VAL A 124 3.17 -1.85 -3.69
N ILE A 125 2.31 -1.27 -2.85
CA ILE A 125 2.70 -0.76 -1.54
C ILE A 125 2.36 -1.85 -0.53
N LEU A 126 3.38 -2.58 -0.09
CA LEU A 126 3.26 -3.65 0.91
C LEU A 126 3.41 -3.06 2.30
N CYS A 127 2.33 -3.12 3.08
CA CYS A 127 2.33 -2.69 4.48
C CYS A 127 2.83 -3.81 5.39
N VAL A 128 3.77 -3.46 6.26
CA VAL A 128 4.31 -4.33 7.30
C VAL A 128 4.43 -3.56 8.61
N GLY A 129 4.37 -4.25 9.74
CA GLY A 129 4.53 -3.63 11.04
C GLY A 129 4.16 -4.57 12.18
N GLU A 130 4.81 -4.37 13.30
CA GLU A 130 4.61 -5.17 14.52
C GLU A 130 3.39 -4.69 15.33
N THR A 131 2.76 -5.63 16.00
CA THR A 131 1.75 -5.37 17.03
C THR A 131 2.37 -4.90 18.35
N LEU A 132 1.55 -4.40 19.26
CA LEU A 132 2.01 -4.03 20.60
C LEU A 132 2.59 -5.23 21.36
N GLU A 133 1.95 -6.39 21.24
CA GLU A 133 2.40 -7.64 21.90
C GLU A 133 3.77 -8.09 21.39
N GLU A 134 3.99 -8.01 20.07
CA GLU A 134 5.31 -8.32 19.48
C GLU A 134 6.38 -7.34 19.96
N ARG A 135 6.05 -6.05 20.06
CA ARG A 135 6.97 -5.01 20.54
C ARG A 135 7.32 -5.20 22.00
N ASP A 136 6.32 -5.41 22.86
CA ASP A 136 6.51 -5.61 24.30
C ASP A 136 7.31 -6.89 24.59
N ALA A 137 7.19 -7.90 23.71
CA ALA A 137 7.96 -9.14 23.77
C ALA A 137 9.37 -9.04 23.14
N GLY A 138 9.76 -7.88 22.59
CA GLY A 138 11.06 -7.70 21.91
C GLY A 138 11.16 -8.41 20.56
N ASN A 139 10.04 -8.74 19.93
CA ASN A 139 9.93 -9.49 18.68
C ASN A 139 9.68 -8.63 17.43
N VAL A 140 10.01 -7.34 17.47
CA VAL A 140 9.77 -6.37 16.38
C VAL A 140 10.38 -6.88 15.07
N GLU A 141 11.68 -7.15 15.06
CA GLU A 141 12.40 -7.59 13.85
C GLU A 141 11.88 -8.93 13.35
N LYS A 142 11.57 -9.86 14.27
CA LYS A 142 11.01 -11.16 13.91
C LYS A 142 9.65 -11.02 13.22
N GLY A 143 8.74 -10.23 13.80
CA GLY A 143 7.40 -10.03 13.23
C GLY A 143 7.47 -9.39 11.84
N VAL A 144 8.30 -8.36 11.68
CA VAL A 144 8.50 -7.70 10.39
C VAL A 144 9.18 -8.62 9.38
N ALA A 145 10.17 -9.43 9.80
CA ALA A 145 10.83 -10.41 8.93
C ALA A 145 9.84 -11.46 8.43
N ASP A 146 9.03 -12.04 9.32
CA ASP A 146 8.02 -13.04 8.98
C ASP A 146 7.00 -12.50 7.96
N GLN A 147 6.62 -11.22 8.10
CA GLN A 147 5.73 -10.55 7.13
C GLN A 147 6.40 -10.32 5.78
N LEU A 148 7.66 -9.85 5.75
CA LEU A 148 8.39 -9.65 4.51
C LEU A 148 8.63 -10.97 3.76
N GLU A 149 9.14 -11.98 4.44
CA GLU A 149 9.42 -13.29 3.85
C GLU A 149 8.14 -13.96 3.33
N GLY A 150 7.07 -13.94 4.14
CA GLY A 150 5.80 -14.54 3.75
C GLY A 150 5.13 -13.81 2.59
N CYS A 151 5.05 -12.48 2.65
CA CYS A 151 4.37 -11.69 1.61
C CYS A 151 5.17 -11.59 0.30
N LEU A 152 6.50 -11.68 0.35
CA LEU A 152 7.38 -11.59 -0.81
C LEU A 152 7.88 -12.95 -1.31
N SER A 153 7.38 -14.06 -0.74
CA SER A 153 7.73 -15.40 -1.20
C SER A 153 7.47 -15.56 -2.70
N GLY A 154 8.47 -16.03 -3.45
CA GLY A 154 8.37 -16.22 -4.90
C GLY A 154 8.41 -14.96 -5.76
N VAL A 155 8.55 -13.77 -5.16
CA VAL A 155 8.78 -12.53 -5.92
C VAL A 155 10.22 -12.52 -6.45
N GLY A 156 10.39 -12.28 -7.74
CA GLY A 156 11.71 -12.29 -8.40
C GLY A 156 12.49 -10.98 -8.24
N LYS A 157 13.81 -11.07 -8.42
CA LYS A 157 14.71 -9.89 -8.40
C LYS A 157 14.37 -8.84 -9.46
N ASP A 158 13.82 -9.26 -10.57
CA ASP A 158 13.38 -8.42 -11.68
C ASP A 158 12.10 -7.64 -11.38
N THR A 159 11.27 -8.13 -10.45
CA THR A 159 9.97 -7.54 -10.11
C THR A 159 9.95 -6.81 -8.77
N ILE A 160 10.90 -7.10 -7.86
CA ILE A 160 10.95 -6.46 -6.52
C ILE A 160 11.06 -4.93 -6.59
N GLY A 161 11.64 -4.38 -7.65
CA GLY A 161 11.72 -2.94 -7.89
C GLY A 161 10.36 -2.25 -8.02
N SER A 162 9.27 -3.02 -8.24
CA SER A 162 7.88 -2.53 -8.25
C SER A 162 7.19 -2.67 -6.89
N VAL A 163 7.91 -3.03 -5.84
CA VAL A 163 7.38 -3.10 -4.46
C VAL A 163 7.95 -1.98 -3.62
N VAL A 164 7.07 -1.22 -2.99
CA VAL A 164 7.40 -0.22 -1.96
C VAL A 164 6.98 -0.80 -0.62
N ILE A 165 7.89 -0.83 0.35
CA ILE A 165 7.54 -1.28 1.70
C ILE A 165 7.09 -0.07 2.52
N ALA A 166 5.88 -0.16 3.07
CA ALA A 166 5.32 0.83 3.99
C ALA A 166 5.33 0.25 5.41
N TYR A 167 6.18 0.80 6.27
CA TYR A 167 6.21 0.41 7.67
C TYR A 167 5.14 1.16 8.45
N GLU A 168 4.31 0.41 9.16
CA GLU A 168 3.26 0.93 10.05
C GLU A 168 3.55 0.43 11.47
N PRO A 169 3.94 1.28 12.44
CA PRO A 169 3.95 0.87 13.84
C PRO A 169 2.51 0.67 14.32
N VAL A 170 1.99 -0.57 14.20
CA VAL A 170 0.57 -0.89 14.40
C VAL A 170 0.08 -0.48 15.80
N TRP A 171 0.95 -0.60 16.79
CA TRP A 171 0.72 -0.19 18.17
C TRP A 171 0.52 1.33 18.35
N ALA A 172 0.90 2.14 17.36
CA ALA A 172 0.71 3.59 17.36
C ALA A 172 -0.52 4.05 16.57
N ILE A 173 -1.18 3.15 15.82
CA ILE A 173 -2.33 3.51 14.99
C ILE A 173 -3.61 3.55 15.83
N GLY A 174 -4.15 4.74 16.06
CA GLY A 174 -5.42 4.93 16.78
C GLY A 174 -5.40 4.61 18.27
N THR A 175 -4.23 4.39 18.86
CA THR A 175 -4.07 3.99 20.28
C THR A 175 -3.73 5.15 21.21
N GLY A 176 -3.44 6.34 20.66
CA GLY A 176 -2.90 7.46 21.42
C GLY A 176 -1.40 7.36 21.74
N LYS A 177 -0.74 6.26 21.39
CA LYS A 177 0.72 6.13 21.45
C LYS A 177 1.34 6.73 20.19
N THR A 178 2.55 7.27 20.31
CA THR A 178 3.28 7.87 19.18
C THR A 178 4.64 7.18 19.06
N ALA A 179 4.97 6.70 17.86
CA ALA A 179 6.31 6.22 17.55
C ALA A 179 7.28 7.41 17.46
N THR A 180 8.49 7.24 17.97
CA THR A 180 9.55 8.22 17.80
C THR A 180 10.20 8.09 16.41
N PRO A 181 10.90 9.13 15.92
CA PRO A 181 11.71 9.01 14.71
C PRO A 181 12.74 7.88 14.79
N GLU A 182 13.35 7.67 15.97
CA GLU A 182 14.34 6.64 16.24
C GLU A 182 13.72 5.23 16.14
N ASP A 183 12.51 5.05 16.64
CA ASP A 183 11.74 3.79 16.48
C ASP A 183 11.55 3.47 14.99
N ALA A 184 11.11 4.46 14.22
CA ALA A 184 10.87 4.29 12.79
C ALA A 184 12.18 4.03 12.02
N GLU A 185 13.26 4.76 12.34
CA GLU A 185 14.56 4.61 11.69
C GLU A 185 15.13 3.21 11.92
N ALA A 186 15.07 2.70 13.16
CA ALA A 186 15.56 1.37 13.50
C ALA A 186 14.88 0.28 12.65
N VAL A 187 13.55 0.31 12.57
CA VAL A 187 12.80 -0.68 11.78
C VAL A 187 13.00 -0.48 10.28
N HIS A 188 13.05 0.75 9.77
CA HIS A 188 13.38 1.01 8.37
C HIS A 188 14.77 0.52 7.98
N LYS A 189 15.76 0.65 8.87
CA LYS A 189 17.10 0.09 8.66
C LYS A 189 17.04 -1.42 8.56
N PHE A 190 16.40 -2.08 9.52
CA PHE A 190 16.20 -3.53 9.50
C PHE A 190 15.50 -4.01 8.22
N ILE A 191 14.41 -3.34 7.80
CA ILE A 191 13.68 -3.68 6.56
C ILE A 191 14.63 -3.60 5.34
N ARG A 192 15.48 -2.57 5.23
CA ARG A 192 16.43 -2.44 4.13
C ARG A 192 17.45 -3.58 4.10
N GLU A 193 18.04 -3.88 5.25
CA GLU A 193 19.01 -4.96 5.40
C GLU A 193 18.37 -6.32 5.07
N LYS A 194 17.11 -6.51 5.48
CA LYS A 194 16.35 -7.72 5.17
C LYS A 194 16.05 -7.86 3.69
N VAL A 195 15.59 -6.80 3.04
CA VAL A 195 15.32 -6.78 1.59
C VAL A 195 16.61 -6.99 0.80
N GLU A 196 17.71 -6.36 1.21
CA GLU A 196 19.03 -6.59 0.60
C GLU A 196 19.47 -8.05 0.75
N THR A 197 19.24 -8.67 1.89
CA THR A 197 19.54 -10.10 2.10
C THR A 197 18.73 -11.00 1.18
N LEU A 198 17.46 -10.67 0.94
CA LEU A 198 16.57 -11.48 0.11
C LEU A 198 16.84 -11.29 -1.40
N TYR A 199 17.24 -10.11 -1.80
CA TYR A 199 17.31 -9.75 -3.22
C TYR A 199 18.69 -9.27 -3.71
N GLY A 200 19.62 -8.97 -2.86
CA GLY A 200 21.01 -8.56 -3.20
C GLY A 200 21.10 -7.09 -3.48
#